data_f9f06e0616cf023e89cb8ec11e041fb7
#
_entry.id   f9f06e0616cf023e89cb8ec11e041fb7
#
_cell.length_a   1.000
_cell.length_b   1.000
_cell.length_c   1.000
_cell.angle_alpha   90.00
_cell.angle_beta   90.00
_cell.angle_gamma   90.00
#
_symmetry.space_group_name_H-M   'P 1'
#
loop_
_entity.id
_entity.type
_entity.pdbx_description
1 polymer ?
#
loop_
_entity_poly.entity_id
_entity_poly.type
_entity_poly.pdbx_seq_one_letter_code
_entity_poly.pdbx_strand_id
1 'polypeptide(L)'
;MENVMNDTSKVFESHIRIQMIASLSISDLTYKQMKEILGCTDGNMTIHTKKLIQEGFMVVKKEFVNNRPQTTYHLTDEGRKQFEDYVQLLNNLVEDGKKAQEKETALEV
;
A
#
# COMPACT_ATOMS: atom_id res chain seq x y z
N MET A 1 25.81 -8.41 -0.90
CA MET A 1 24.43 -8.92 -1.02
C MET A 1 23.46 -7.78 -1.24
N GLU A 2 22.60 -7.91 -2.22
CA GLU A 2 21.59 -6.91 -2.47
C GLU A 2 20.53 -6.96 -1.37
N ASN A 3 20.01 -5.80 -1.01
CA ASN A 3 18.89 -5.70 -0.08
C ASN A 3 17.62 -6.18 -0.80
N VAL A 4 16.95 -7.19 -0.25
CA VAL A 4 15.72 -7.75 -0.84
C VAL A 4 14.61 -6.72 -1.02
N MET A 5 14.63 -5.62 -0.24
CA MET A 5 13.67 -4.53 -0.39
C MET A 5 13.87 -3.72 -1.68
N ASN A 6 15.04 -3.82 -2.33
CA ASN A 6 15.29 -3.09 -3.57
C ASN A 6 14.46 -3.60 -4.75
N ASP A 7 13.94 -4.82 -4.66
CA ASP A 7 13.11 -5.40 -5.71
C ASP A 7 11.62 -5.02 -5.58
N THR A 8 11.25 -4.34 -4.50
CA THR A 8 9.87 -3.89 -4.32
C THR A 8 9.60 -2.62 -5.11
N SER A 9 8.33 -2.40 -5.46
CA SER A 9 7.93 -1.17 -6.12
C SER A 9 8.22 0.05 -5.25
N LYS A 10 8.66 1.14 -5.89
CA LYS A 10 8.86 2.44 -5.21
C LYS A 10 7.56 3.00 -4.64
N VAL A 11 6.42 2.48 -5.06
CA VAL A 11 5.11 2.82 -4.48
C VAL A 11 5.15 2.62 -2.96
N PHE A 12 5.82 1.57 -2.48
CA PHE A 12 5.90 1.23 -1.06
C PHE A 12 6.90 2.07 -0.26
N GLU A 13 7.54 3.05 -0.87
CA GLU A 13 8.44 3.98 -0.17
C GLU A 13 7.70 5.12 0.53
N SER A 14 6.38 5.20 0.39
CA SER A 14 5.55 6.23 1.00
C SER A 14 4.56 5.63 1.99
N HIS A 15 4.55 6.13 3.21
CA HIS A 15 3.57 5.72 4.21
C HIS A 15 2.13 6.00 3.75
N ILE A 16 1.91 7.13 3.09
CA ILE A 16 0.59 7.50 2.59
C ILE A 16 0.11 6.50 1.55
N ARG A 17 0.96 6.14 0.60
CA ARG A 17 0.59 5.18 -0.44
C ARG A 17 0.33 3.78 0.13
N ILE A 18 1.13 3.35 1.10
CA ILE A 18 0.90 2.08 1.78
C ILE A 18 -0.47 2.08 2.47
N GLN A 19 -0.81 3.16 3.16
CA GLN A 19 -2.11 3.30 3.81
C GLN A 19 -3.26 3.30 2.81
N MET A 20 -3.09 3.96 1.67
CA MET A 20 -4.09 3.96 0.59
C MET A 20 -4.34 2.54 0.09
N ILE A 21 -3.28 1.81 -0.23
CA ILE A 21 -3.37 0.44 -0.74
C ILE A 21 -4.02 -0.48 0.30
N ALA A 22 -3.57 -0.40 1.54
CA ALA A 22 -4.13 -1.22 2.62
C ALA A 22 -5.63 -0.96 2.80
N SER A 23 -6.04 0.30 2.77
CA SER A 23 -7.46 0.67 2.88
C SER A 23 -8.27 0.16 1.70
N LEU A 24 -7.73 0.28 0.47
CA LEU A 24 -8.37 -0.21 -0.75
C LEU A 24 -8.42 -1.73 -0.82
N SER A 25 -7.55 -2.44 -0.09
CA SER A 25 -7.58 -3.90 -0.07
C SER A 25 -8.83 -4.45 0.59
N ILE A 26 -9.51 -3.65 1.39
CA ILE A 26 -10.75 -4.02 2.08
C ILE A 26 -11.98 -3.70 1.21
N SER A 27 -11.99 -2.54 0.57
CA SER A 27 -13.11 -2.11 -0.29
C SER A 27 -12.69 -0.94 -1.15
N ASP A 28 -13.47 -0.69 -2.21
CA ASP A 28 -13.34 0.55 -2.98
C ASP A 28 -13.66 1.73 -2.07
N LEU A 29 -13.02 2.87 -2.33
CA LEU A 29 -13.19 4.08 -1.53
C LEU A 29 -13.40 5.28 -2.43
N THR A 30 -14.29 6.17 -2.02
CA THR A 30 -14.42 7.48 -2.68
C THR A 30 -13.24 8.36 -2.28
N TYR A 31 -13.00 9.41 -3.07
CA TYR A 31 -12.02 10.45 -2.75
C TYR A 31 -12.21 10.97 -1.32
N LYS A 32 -13.46 11.32 -0.99
CA LYS A 32 -13.81 11.87 0.32
C LYS A 32 -13.50 10.88 1.44
N GLN A 33 -13.89 9.61 1.26
CA GLN A 33 -13.62 8.57 2.26
C GLN A 33 -12.13 8.36 2.48
N MET A 34 -11.36 8.26 1.40
CA MET A 34 -9.93 8.05 1.51
C MET A 34 -9.23 9.23 2.16
N LYS A 35 -9.59 10.46 1.78
CA LYS A 35 -9.04 11.67 2.37
C LYS A 35 -9.32 11.72 3.88
N GLU A 36 -10.52 11.35 4.28
CA GLU A 36 -10.93 11.34 5.69
C GLU A 36 -10.17 10.27 6.48
N ILE A 37 -10.08 9.04 5.94
CA ILE A 37 -9.35 7.94 6.59
C ILE A 37 -7.88 8.33 6.82
N LEU A 38 -7.25 8.93 5.83
CA LEU A 38 -5.82 9.25 5.89
C LEU A 38 -5.52 10.59 6.57
N GLY A 39 -6.52 11.47 6.67
CA GLY A 39 -6.32 12.81 7.23
C GLY A 39 -5.33 13.65 6.42
N CYS A 40 -5.21 13.40 5.11
CA CYS A 40 -4.24 14.09 4.28
C CYS A 40 -4.87 15.28 3.53
N THR A 41 -4.01 16.12 2.96
CA THR A 41 -4.43 17.28 2.18
C THR A 41 -4.85 16.88 0.77
N ASP A 42 -5.57 17.76 0.07
CA ASP A 42 -5.91 17.55 -1.34
C ASP A 42 -4.66 17.41 -2.21
N GLY A 43 -3.61 18.17 -1.89
CA GLY A 43 -2.32 18.06 -2.60
C GLY A 43 -1.70 16.68 -2.46
N ASN A 44 -1.69 16.13 -1.24
CA ASN A 44 -1.18 14.79 -0.99
C ASN A 44 -2.05 13.72 -1.68
N MET A 45 -3.38 13.89 -1.67
CA MET A 45 -4.28 13.00 -2.42
C MET A 45 -3.89 12.98 -3.89
N THR A 46 -3.73 14.13 -4.51
CA THR A 46 -3.39 14.25 -5.92
C THR A 46 -2.06 13.58 -6.26
N ILE A 47 -1.03 13.87 -5.49
CA ILE A 47 0.32 13.35 -5.76
C ILE A 47 0.36 11.82 -5.63
N HIS A 48 -0.18 11.29 -4.54
CA HIS A 48 -0.06 9.86 -4.25
C HIS A 48 -1.03 9.00 -5.06
N THR A 49 -2.24 9.47 -5.33
CA THR A 49 -3.17 8.73 -6.20
C THR A 49 -2.67 8.69 -7.63
N LYS A 50 -2.07 9.79 -8.12
CA LYS A 50 -1.47 9.83 -9.45
C LYS A 50 -0.36 8.78 -9.58
N LYS A 51 0.50 8.65 -8.58
CA LYS A 51 1.57 7.66 -8.58
C LYS A 51 1.01 6.23 -8.60
N LEU A 52 0.00 5.95 -7.80
CA LEU A 52 -0.64 4.63 -7.77
C LEU A 52 -1.29 4.27 -9.11
N ILE A 53 -1.92 5.23 -9.77
CA ILE A 53 -2.52 5.03 -11.08
C ILE A 53 -1.44 4.77 -12.13
N GLN A 54 -0.37 5.57 -12.15
CA GLN A 54 0.74 5.43 -13.08
C GLN A 54 1.42 4.07 -12.97
N GLU A 55 1.56 3.56 -11.75
CA GLU A 55 2.21 2.27 -11.50
C GLU A 55 1.25 1.08 -11.62
N GLY A 56 0.01 1.31 -12.04
CA GLY A 56 -0.94 0.23 -12.28
C GLY A 56 -1.56 -0.39 -11.03
N PHE A 57 -1.43 0.25 -9.86
CA PHE A 57 -2.00 -0.25 -8.60
C PHE A 57 -3.49 0.07 -8.45
N MET A 58 -3.95 1.11 -9.10
CA MET A 58 -5.26 1.68 -8.84
C MET A 58 -5.88 2.21 -10.11
N VAL A 59 -7.20 2.05 -10.24
CA VAL A 59 -8.00 2.69 -11.28
C VAL A 59 -9.01 3.62 -10.64
N VAL A 60 -9.45 4.60 -11.41
CA VAL A 60 -10.37 5.66 -10.95
C VAL A 60 -11.63 5.61 -11.76
N LYS A 61 -12.77 5.67 -11.09
CA LYS A 61 -14.08 5.81 -11.71
C LYS A 61 -14.64 7.17 -11.30
N LYS A 62 -14.98 7.98 -12.30
CA LYS A 62 -15.65 9.28 -12.09
C LYS A 62 -17.08 9.17 -12.59
N GLU A 63 -18.03 9.51 -11.73
CA GLU A 63 -19.45 9.44 -12.07
C GLU A 63 -20.23 10.51 -11.34
N PHE A 64 -21.48 10.73 -11.76
CA PHE A 64 -22.39 11.59 -11.04
C PHE A 64 -23.30 10.75 -10.16
N VAL A 65 -23.31 11.08 -8.87
CA VAL A 65 -24.18 10.44 -7.88
C VAL A 65 -25.02 11.53 -7.25
N ASN A 66 -26.33 11.45 -7.37
CA ASN A 66 -27.25 12.51 -6.90
C ASN A 66 -26.89 13.89 -7.45
N ASN A 67 -26.58 13.96 -8.75
CA ASN A 67 -26.18 15.19 -9.48
C ASN A 67 -24.89 15.84 -8.98
N ARG A 68 -24.03 15.07 -8.28
CA ARG A 68 -22.72 15.54 -7.83
C ARG A 68 -21.63 14.64 -8.40
N PRO A 69 -20.49 15.22 -8.82
CA PRO A 69 -19.37 14.40 -9.26
C PRO A 69 -18.80 13.62 -8.09
N GLN A 70 -18.54 12.33 -8.31
CA GLN A 70 -17.93 11.46 -7.33
C GLN A 70 -16.77 10.70 -7.95
N THR A 71 -15.64 10.69 -7.30
CA THR A 71 -14.46 9.92 -7.69
C THR A 71 -14.35 8.71 -6.77
N THR A 72 -14.25 7.51 -7.35
CA THR A 72 -14.09 6.26 -6.61
C THR A 72 -12.81 5.57 -7.07
N TYR A 73 -12.05 5.07 -6.11
CA TYR A 73 -10.79 4.35 -6.34
C TYR A 73 -10.99 2.87 -6.13
N HIS A 74 -10.36 2.09 -6.99
CA HIS A 74 -10.39 0.62 -6.95
C HIS A 74 -8.97 0.08 -7.08
N LEU A 75 -8.59 -0.83 -6.18
CA LEU A 75 -7.29 -1.51 -6.23
C LEU A 75 -7.33 -2.56 -7.35
N THR A 76 -6.35 -2.51 -8.25
CA THR A 76 -6.26 -3.49 -9.33
C THR A 76 -5.80 -4.86 -8.79
N ASP A 77 -6.03 -5.92 -9.56
CA ASP A 77 -5.55 -7.25 -9.20
C ASP A 77 -4.02 -7.27 -9.10
N GLU A 78 -3.34 -6.57 -10.01
CA GLU A 78 -1.88 -6.45 -9.98
C GLU A 78 -1.42 -5.68 -8.73
N GLY A 79 -2.09 -4.60 -8.39
CA GLY A 79 -1.79 -3.84 -7.17
C GLY A 79 -1.99 -4.67 -5.92
N ARG A 80 -3.06 -5.45 -5.87
CA ARG A 80 -3.34 -6.36 -4.75
C ARG A 80 -2.25 -7.42 -4.61
N LYS A 81 -1.85 -8.03 -5.72
CA LYS A 81 -0.80 -9.05 -5.73
C LYS A 81 0.52 -8.48 -5.21
N GLN A 82 0.93 -7.32 -5.71
CA GLN A 82 2.16 -6.68 -5.26
C GLN A 82 2.11 -6.31 -3.77
N PHE A 83 0.95 -5.87 -3.30
CA PHE A 83 0.77 -5.56 -1.88
C PHE A 83 0.88 -6.82 -1.01
N GLU A 84 0.22 -7.90 -1.41
CA GLU A 84 0.30 -9.18 -0.70
C GLU A 84 1.75 -9.70 -0.65
N ASP A 85 2.48 -9.60 -1.76
CA ASP A 85 3.89 -9.99 -1.82
C ASP A 85 4.74 -9.12 -0.90
N TYR A 86 4.46 -7.82 -0.82
CA TYR A 86 5.15 -6.90 0.07
C TYR A 86 4.91 -7.25 1.54
N VAL A 87 3.68 -7.51 1.91
CA VAL A 87 3.33 -7.94 3.28
C VAL A 87 4.03 -9.24 3.63
N GLN A 88 4.06 -10.20 2.71
CA GLN A 88 4.75 -11.47 2.91
C GLN A 88 6.25 -11.28 3.09
N LEU A 89 6.85 -10.38 2.32
CA LEU A 89 8.27 -10.04 2.46
C LEU A 89 8.58 -9.50 3.86
N LEU A 90 7.74 -8.60 4.38
CA LEU A 90 7.92 -8.07 5.73
C LEU A 90 7.77 -9.17 6.78
N ASN A 91 6.81 -10.06 6.63
CA ASN A 91 6.64 -11.19 7.53
C ASN A 91 7.86 -12.12 7.52
N ASN A 92 8.42 -12.38 6.35
CA ASN A 92 9.63 -13.21 6.21
C ASN A 92 10.82 -12.57 6.92
N LEU A 93 10.98 -11.26 6.80
CA LEU A 93 12.06 -10.53 7.48
C LEU A 93 11.92 -10.61 9.00
N VAL A 94 10.69 -10.51 9.50
CA VAL A 94 10.42 -10.64 10.95
C VAL A 94 10.76 -12.05 11.41
N GLU A 95 10.35 -13.09 10.68
CA GLU A 95 10.65 -14.49 11.03
C GLU A 95 12.16 -14.78 10.99
N ASP A 96 12.86 -14.25 9.99
CA ASP A 96 14.31 -14.40 9.89
C ASP A 96 15.02 -13.75 11.10
N GLY A 97 14.54 -12.60 11.54
CA GLY A 97 15.04 -11.92 12.73
C GLY A 97 14.81 -12.74 14.00
N LYS A 98 13.64 -13.34 14.15
CA LYS A 98 13.32 -14.23 15.27
C LYS A 98 14.25 -15.46 15.31
N LYS A 99 14.45 -16.09 14.16
CA LYS A 99 15.33 -17.26 14.04
C LYS A 99 16.77 -16.92 14.42
N ALA A 100 17.27 -15.77 13.97
CA ALA A 100 18.61 -15.31 14.31
C ALA A 100 18.77 -15.10 15.82
N GLN A 101 17.77 -14.52 16.47
CA GLN A 101 17.78 -14.29 17.92
C GLN A 101 17.71 -15.60 18.70
N GLU A 102 16.87 -16.53 18.30
CA GLU A 102 16.77 -17.87 18.93
C GLU A 102 18.09 -18.63 18.84
N LYS A 103 18.74 -18.57 17.68
CA LYS A 103 20.04 -19.20 17.46
C LYS A 103 21.12 -18.61 18.35
N GLU A 104 21.17 -17.29 18.49
CA GLU A 104 22.10 -16.57 19.35
C GLU A 104 21.87 -16.95 20.82
N THR A 105 20.64 -16.96 21.26
CA THR A 105 20.25 -17.34 22.62
C THR A 105 20.70 -18.77 22.92
N ALA A 106 20.52 -19.70 21.97
CA ALA A 106 20.96 -21.10 22.12
C ALA A 106 22.47 -21.22 22.26
N LEU A 107 23.25 -20.34 21.61
CA LEU A 107 24.71 -20.34 21.66
C LEU A 107 25.25 -19.77 22.99
N GLU A 108 24.48 -18.96 23.68
CA GLU A 108 24.87 -18.34 24.96
C GLU A 108 24.71 -19.29 26.15
N VAL A 109 24.06 -20.41 25.96
CA VAL A 109 23.89 -21.42 27.00
C VAL A 109 25.08 -22.41 27.02
#